data_1ace616ba6f9a3c19eea7dda01d8346c
#
_entry.id   1ace616ba6f9a3c19eea7dda01d8346c
#
_cell.length_a   1.000
_cell.length_b   1.000
_cell.length_c   1.000
_cell.angle_alpha   90.00
_cell.angle_beta   90.00
_cell.angle_gamma   90.00
#
_symmetry.space_group_name_H-M   'P 1'
#
loop_
_entity.id
_entity.type
_entity.pdbx_description
1 polymer ?
#
loop_
_entity_poly.entity_id
_entity_poly.type
_entity_poly.pdbx_seq_one_letter_code
_entity_poly.pdbx_strand_id
1 'polypeptide(L)'
;KGIRSVQKHKKRLKQGDFFPPFLYISIINSCNLRCQGCWVDVAAKQEKIDVEKMNDIIGQAKEMGNSFFGLLGGEPFLHKEILQILEGNLDVYFQIFTNGHFITPEVAKELKRLGNATPLISVEGTEIVSNERRGKLQVLNDTMEGLHNCLDAGLLTGVCTSVCQTNYEDLVNDAWIDRLIELGVMYGWFHIYRPVGPDACPELALTPEQQYNVRKFVVETRAKKPIVMIDAYHDGDGNALCPAATGFTHHISPWGDIEPCPIIQLSKESIYDERPLKEVFNESEFLSDFRKIAAESTRGC
;
A
#
# COMPACT_ATOMS: atom_id res chain seq x y z
N LYS A 1 15.29 -11.11 3.55
CA LYS A 1 14.51 -10.95 4.81
C LYS A 1 13.05 -11.35 4.59
N GLY A 2 12.33 -10.80 3.61
CA GLY A 2 10.90 -11.04 3.37
C GLY A 2 10.49 -12.52 3.22
N ILE A 3 11.25 -13.33 2.49
CA ILE A 3 10.98 -14.78 2.34
C ILE A 3 10.97 -15.49 3.71
N ARG A 4 11.90 -15.14 4.60
CA ARG A 4 11.94 -15.72 5.96
C ARG A 4 10.74 -15.30 6.80
N SER A 5 10.26 -14.07 6.64
CA SER A 5 9.04 -13.59 7.31
C SER A 5 7.83 -14.43 6.90
N VAL A 6 7.62 -14.65 5.60
CA VAL A 6 6.53 -15.49 5.08
C VAL A 6 6.66 -16.94 5.54
N GLN A 7 7.87 -17.51 5.55
CA GLN A 7 8.09 -18.88 6.06
C GLN A 7 7.77 -19.00 7.54
N LYS A 8 8.16 -18.04 8.36
CA LYS A 8 7.81 -17.98 9.78
C LYS A 8 6.30 -17.88 9.97
N HIS A 9 5.63 -17.00 9.22
CA HIS A 9 4.19 -16.87 9.26
C HIS A 9 3.49 -18.19 8.92
N LYS A 10 3.86 -18.85 7.81
CA LYS A 10 3.29 -20.16 7.45
C LYS A 10 3.44 -21.21 8.55
N LYS A 11 4.54 -21.17 9.30
CA LYS A 11 4.74 -22.06 10.45
C LYS A 11 3.84 -21.70 11.63
N ARG A 12 3.73 -20.41 11.96
CA ARG A 12 2.87 -19.90 13.04
C ARG A 12 1.40 -20.17 12.76
N LEU A 13 0.96 -19.95 11.52
CA LEU A 13 -0.43 -20.18 11.11
C LEU A 13 -0.88 -21.65 11.35
N LYS A 14 0.02 -22.63 11.16
CA LYS A 14 -0.24 -24.04 11.50
C LYS A 14 -0.39 -24.30 13.00
N GLN A 15 0.04 -23.34 13.83
CA GLN A 15 -0.04 -23.38 15.30
C GLN A 15 -1.19 -22.51 15.84
N GLY A 16 -2.03 -21.98 14.94
CA GLY A 16 -3.13 -21.09 15.31
C GLY A 16 -2.70 -19.64 15.64
N ASP A 17 -1.49 -19.24 15.25
CA ASP A 17 -0.99 -17.87 15.44
C ASP A 17 -1.20 -17.08 14.14
N PHE A 18 -2.14 -16.13 14.20
CA PHE A 18 -2.60 -15.30 13.07
C PHE A 18 -1.88 -13.96 12.96
N PHE A 19 -0.78 -13.73 13.66
CA PHE A 19 -0.02 -12.50 13.52
C PHE A 19 0.43 -12.32 12.05
N PRO A 20 0.07 -11.22 11.37
CA PRO A 20 0.32 -11.05 9.93
C PRO A 20 1.82 -10.92 9.64
N PRO A 21 2.31 -11.48 8.52
CA PRO A 21 3.71 -11.33 8.11
C PRO A 21 4.00 -9.96 7.50
N PHE A 22 2.97 -9.18 7.18
CA PHE A 22 3.02 -7.88 6.58
C PHE A 22 1.96 -6.96 7.19
N LEU A 23 2.35 -5.74 7.54
CA LEU A 23 1.45 -4.72 8.06
C LEU A 23 1.48 -3.48 7.15
N TYR A 24 0.29 -2.98 6.83
CA TYR A 24 0.10 -1.63 6.34
C TYR A 24 -0.12 -0.70 7.52
N ILE A 25 0.56 0.44 7.54
CA ILE A 25 0.43 1.44 8.60
C ILE A 25 0.21 2.80 7.95
N SER A 26 -0.96 3.38 8.13
CA SER A 26 -1.23 4.77 7.78
C SER A 26 -0.71 5.68 8.87
N ILE A 27 0.46 6.27 8.63
CA ILE A 27 1.17 7.03 9.66
C ILE A 27 0.58 8.43 9.90
N ILE A 28 -0.26 8.93 8.97
CA ILE A 28 -0.90 10.25 9.00
C ILE A 28 -2.11 10.28 8.07
N ASN A 29 -3.18 11.05 8.38
CA ASN A 29 -4.28 11.25 7.45
C ASN A 29 -4.20 12.56 6.64
N SER A 30 -3.28 13.48 6.98
CA SER A 30 -3.09 14.70 6.21
C SER A 30 -2.57 14.42 4.79
N CYS A 31 -3.11 15.13 3.80
CA CYS A 31 -2.65 15.05 2.41
C CYS A 31 -2.71 16.43 1.75
N ASN A 32 -1.80 16.67 0.80
CA ASN A 32 -1.77 17.87 -0.03
C ASN A 32 -2.69 17.80 -1.26
N LEU A 33 -3.31 16.65 -1.50
CA LEU A 33 -4.22 16.38 -2.61
C LEU A 33 -5.63 16.04 -2.13
N ARG A 34 -6.61 16.11 -3.05
CA ARG A 34 -8.03 15.76 -2.85
C ARG A 34 -8.48 14.88 -4.00
N CYS A 35 -8.00 13.62 -3.98
CA CYS A 35 -8.25 12.69 -5.07
C CYS A 35 -9.70 12.23 -5.07
N GLN A 36 -10.32 12.14 -6.25
CA GLN A 36 -11.66 11.58 -6.40
C GLN A 36 -11.69 10.12 -5.93
N GLY A 37 -12.63 9.80 -5.06
CA GLY A 37 -12.78 8.45 -4.52
C GLY A 37 -11.61 8.00 -3.64
N CYS A 38 -10.92 8.92 -2.98
CA CYS A 38 -9.89 8.57 -2.02
C CYS A 38 -10.52 7.85 -0.83
N TRP A 39 -9.93 6.70 -0.45
CA TRP A 39 -10.41 5.95 0.70
C TRP A 39 -10.00 6.57 2.05
N VAL A 40 -9.00 7.46 2.06
CA VAL A 40 -8.53 8.15 3.26
C VAL A 40 -9.43 9.35 3.54
N ASP A 41 -9.95 9.47 4.76
CA ASP A 41 -10.63 10.68 5.20
C ASP A 41 -9.61 11.77 5.56
N VAL A 42 -9.24 12.55 4.56
CA VAL A 42 -8.32 13.68 4.71
C VAL A 42 -8.98 14.93 5.31
N ALA A 43 -10.31 14.94 5.44
CA ALA A 43 -11.09 16.01 6.05
C ALA A 43 -11.35 15.78 7.54
N ALA A 44 -11.21 14.55 8.01
CA ALA A 44 -11.33 14.20 9.42
C ALA A 44 -10.28 14.94 10.28
N LYS A 45 -10.48 14.88 11.60
CA LYS A 45 -9.48 15.40 12.56
C LYS A 45 -8.10 14.87 12.21
N GLN A 46 -7.15 15.78 12.07
CA GLN A 46 -5.79 15.44 11.69
C GLN A 46 -5.10 14.67 12.82
N GLU A 47 -4.67 13.47 12.51
CA GLU A 47 -3.96 12.58 13.44
C GLU A 47 -2.72 12.00 12.77
N LYS A 48 -1.75 11.65 13.57
CA LYS A 48 -0.53 10.93 13.16
C LYS A 48 -0.10 9.97 14.26
N ILE A 49 0.51 8.89 13.88
CA ILE A 49 1.19 7.99 14.82
C ILE A 49 2.58 8.54 15.08
N ASP A 50 2.91 8.85 16.32
CA ASP A 50 4.23 9.39 16.67
C ASP A 50 5.36 8.35 16.52
N VAL A 51 6.60 8.81 16.59
CA VAL A 51 7.80 7.97 16.38
C VAL A 51 7.92 6.88 17.44
N GLU A 52 7.57 7.17 18.69
CA GLU A 52 7.67 6.21 19.80
C GLU A 52 6.69 5.04 19.59
N LYS A 53 5.44 5.36 19.28
CA LYS A 53 4.41 4.36 18.98
C LYS A 53 4.72 3.59 17.67
N MET A 54 5.26 4.24 16.65
CA MET A 54 5.73 3.55 15.45
C MET A 54 6.84 2.54 15.75
N ASN A 55 7.81 2.93 16.58
CA ASN A 55 8.89 2.03 16.99
C ASN A 55 8.38 0.86 17.84
N ASP A 56 7.39 1.09 18.71
CA ASP A 56 6.72 0.05 19.49
C ASP A 56 6.04 -0.98 18.57
N ILE A 57 5.19 -0.52 17.63
CA ILE A 57 4.51 -1.38 16.65
C ILE A 57 5.52 -2.22 15.84
N ILE A 58 6.54 -1.56 15.30
CA ILE A 58 7.58 -2.21 14.51
C ILE A 58 8.35 -3.22 15.36
N GLY A 59 8.68 -2.86 16.61
CA GLY A 59 9.36 -3.72 17.58
C GLY A 59 8.59 -5.01 17.84
N GLN A 60 7.31 -4.90 18.22
CA GLN A 60 6.43 -6.05 18.45
C GLN A 60 6.29 -6.92 17.17
N ALA A 61 6.14 -6.32 16.00
CA ALA A 61 6.06 -7.06 14.75
C ALA A 61 7.38 -7.78 14.39
N LYS A 62 8.54 -7.18 14.69
CA LYS A 62 9.86 -7.80 14.50
C LYS A 62 10.05 -9.04 15.38
N GLU A 63 9.57 -9.04 16.62
CA GLU A 63 9.58 -10.21 17.50
C GLU A 63 8.82 -11.38 16.87
N MET A 64 7.72 -11.07 16.16
CA MET A 64 6.95 -12.04 15.39
C MET A 64 7.60 -12.42 14.06
N GLY A 65 8.70 -11.78 13.71
CA GLY A 65 9.53 -12.06 12.54
C GLY A 65 9.16 -11.26 11.30
N ASN A 66 8.40 -10.18 11.44
CA ASN A 66 8.16 -9.24 10.35
C ASN A 66 9.45 -8.49 10.01
N SER A 67 9.62 -8.21 8.73
CA SER A 67 10.78 -7.49 8.21
C SER A 67 10.43 -6.56 7.05
N PHE A 68 9.14 -6.41 6.77
CA PHE A 68 8.63 -5.59 5.68
C PHE A 68 7.30 -4.95 6.08
N PHE A 69 7.17 -3.64 5.83
CA PHE A 69 6.01 -2.83 6.20
C PHE A 69 5.60 -1.93 5.03
N GLY A 70 4.29 -1.73 4.85
CA GLY A 70 3.75 -0.70 3.97
C GLY A 70 3.45 0.56 4.76
N LEU A 71 4.08 1.68 4.43
CA LEU A 71 3.71 2.98 4.99
C LEU A 71 2.74 3.68 4.05
N LEU A 72 1.57 3.95 4.59
CA LEU A 72 0.49 4.66 3.92
C LEU A 72 0.11 5.92 4.70
N GLY A 73 -0.96 6.55 4.26
CA GLY A 73 -1.56 7.69 4.93
C GLY A 73 -2.37 8.52 3.96
N GLY A 74 -2.58 9.77 4.29
CA GLY A 74 -2.90 10.78 3.30
C GLY A 74 -1.69 10.94 2.36
N GLU A 75 -0.66 11.64 2.83
CA GLU A 75 0.67 11.65 2.20
C GLU A 75 1.74 11.41 3.29
N PRO A 76 2.42 10.27 3.25
CA PRO A 76 3.38 9.91 4.30
C PRO A 76 4.51 10.91 4.52
N PHE A 77 4.97 11.59 3.47
CA PHE A 77 6.03 12.60 3.58
C PHE A 77 5.59 13.93 4.20
N LEU A 78 4.30 14.10 4.53
CA LEU A 78 3.83 15.16 5.42
C LEU A 78 4.09 14.83 6.90
N HIS A 79 4.39 13.58 7.23
CA HIS A 79 4.85 13.20 8.57
C HIS A 79 6.30 13.66 8.76
N LYS A 80 6.51 14.73 9.51
CA LYS A 80 7.81 15.40 9.63
C LYS A 80 8.94 14.49 10.11
N GLU A 81 8.59 13.47 10.87
CA GLU A 81 9.55 12.52 11.46
C GLU A 81 9.67 11.19 10.66
N ILE A 82 9.15 11.12 9.41
CA ILE A 82 9.20 9.87 8.62
C ILE A 82 10.63 9.33 8.47
N LEU A 83 11.59 10.19 8.18
CA LEU A 83 13.00 9.79 8.04
C LEU A 83 13.58 9.26 9.36
N GLN A 84 13.16 9.82 10.50
CA GLN A 84 13.56 9.33 11.82
C GLN A 84 12.98 7.93 12.10
N ILE A 85 11.74 7.67 11.69
CA ILE A 85 11.13 6.32 11.79
C ILE A 85 11.95 5.31 10.96
N LEU A 86 12.33 5.66 9.73
CA LEU A 86 13.14 4.79 8.88
C LEU A 86 14.53 4.54 9.47
N GLU A 87 15.19 5.59 9.97
CA GLU A 87 16.54 5.52 10.56
C GLU A 87 16.56 4.70 11.85
N GLY A 88 15.52 4.80 12.68
CA GLY A 88 15.37 3.98 13.90
C GLY A 88 15.17 2.48 13.62
N ASN A 89 14.89 2.08 12.36
CA ASN A 89 14.49 0.72 12.00
C ASN A 89 15.24 0.18 10.75
N LEU A 90 16.55 0.32 10.69
CA LEU A 90 17.39 -0.07 9.54
C LEU A 90 17.40 -1.60 9.28
N ASP A 91 16.97 -2.39 10.21
CA ASP A 91 16.92 -3.85 10.10
C ASP A 91 15.64 -4.38 9.45
N VAL A 92 14.65 -3.52 9.18
CA VAL A 92 13.44 -3.82 8.40
C VAL A 92 13.41 -3.01 7.10
N TYR A 93 12.45 -3.28 6.22
CA TYR A 93 12.29 -2.62 4.93
C TYR A 93 10.89 -2.05 4.78
N PHE A 94 10.81 -0.84 4.23
CA PHE A 94 9.55 -0.10 4.08
C PHE A 94 9.19 0.10 2.61
N GLN A 95 7.94 -0.14 2.26
CA GLN A 95 7.34 0.31 1.02
C GLN A 95 6.49 1.54 1.33
N ILE A 96 6.82 2.69 0.74
CA ILE A 96 6.16 3.97 1.05
C ILE A 96 5.27 4.37 -0.11
N PHE A 97 3.96 4.34 0.11
CA PHE A 97 2.96 4.78 -0.86
C PHE A 97 2.84 6.31 -0.81
N THR A 98 3.25 6.98 -1.85
CA THR A 98 3.36 8.44 -1.89
C THR A 98 2.90 9.02 -3.22
N ASN A 99 2.42 10.26 -3.21
CA ASN A 99 2.15 11.00 -4.44
C ASN A 99 3.43 11.61 -5.06
N GLY A 100 4.57 11.53 -4.37
CA GLY A 100 5.87 11.95 -4.86
C GLY A 100 6.23 13.43 -4.68
N HIS A 101 5.26 14.30 -4.38
CA HIS A 101 5.46 15.76 -4.37
C HIS A 101 6.47 16.26 -3.34
N PHE A 102 6.74 15.50 -2.29
CA PHE A 102 7.68 15.86 -1.23
C PHE A 102 9.02 15.13 -1.33
N ILE A 103 9.23 14.36 -2.39
CA ILE A 103 10.51 13.68 -2.62
C ILE A 103 11.43 14.61 -3.40
N THR A 104 12.08 15.55 -2.69
CA THR A 104 13.15 16.39 -3.24
C THR A 104 14.42 15.56 -3.51
N PRO A 105 15.41 16.09 -4.27
CA PRO A 105 16.70 15.42 -4.43
C PRO A 105 17.38 15.08 -3.10
N GLU A 106 17.23 15.92 -2.08
CA GLU A 106 17.77 15.71 -0.73
C GLU A 106 17.07 14.54 -0.03
N VAL A 107 15.73 14.49 -0.08
CA VAL A 107 14.95 13.38 0.49
C VAL A 107 15.29 12.08 -0.22
N ALA A 108 15.40 12.08 -1.55
CA ALA A 108 15.77 10.89 -2.32
C ALA A 108 17.17 10.37 -1.95
N LYS A 109 18.16 11.28 -1.79
CA LYS A 109 19.51 10.94 -1.33
C LYS A 109 19.51 10.34 0.08
N GLU A 110 18.69 10.90 0.96
CA GLU A 110 18.58 10.40 2.33
C GLU A 110 17.93 9.02 2.40
N LEU A 111 16.85 8.78 1.63
CA LEU A 111 16.26 7.45 1.47
C LEU A 111 17.29 6.43 0.94
N LYS A 112 18.14 6.87 0.00
CA LYS A 112 19.23 6.03 -0.53
C LYS A 112 20.28 5.73 0.53
N ARG A 113 20.66 6.71 1.34
CA ARG A 113 21.60 6.54 2.46
C ARG A 113 21.08 5.53 3.48
N LEU A 114 19.81 5.64 3.85
CA LEU A 114 19.16 4.72 4.80
C LEU A 114 19.06 3.30 4.23
N GLY A 115 18.77 3.16 2.94
CA GLY A 115 18.81 1.88 2.22
C GLY A 115 17.74 0.86 2.61
N ASN A 116 16.74 1.27 3.39
CA ASN A 116 15.69 0.40 3.91
C ASN A 116 14.27 0.80 3.45
N ALA A 117 14.16 1.59 2.39
CA ALA A 117 12.88 2.00 1.85
C ALA A 117 12.82 1.93 0.32
N THR A 118 11.65 1.64 -0.21
CA THR A 118 11.29 1.76 -1.63
C THR A 118 10.09 2.68 -1.77
N PRO A 119 10.23 3.83 -2.44
CA PRO A 119 9.09 4.64 -2.81
C PRO A 119 8.22 3.92 -3.85
N LEU A 120 6.92 3.95 -3.65
CA LEU A 120 5.90 3.48 -4.56
C LEU A 120 5.06 4.68 -4.97
N ILE A 121 5.41 5.26 -6.11
CA ILE A 121 4.89 6.56 -6.57
C ILE A 121 3.53 6.37 -7.21
N SER A 122 2.56 7.12 -6.75
CA SER A 122 1.19 7.05 -7.24
C SER A 122 1.02 7.84 -8.53
N VAL A 123 0.84 7.16 -9.66
CA VAL A 123 0.60 7.75 -10.99
C VAL A 123 -0.74 7.25 -11.55
N GLU A 124 -1.59 8.15 -12.04
CA GLU A 124 -2.95 7.81 -12.46
C GLU A 124 -3.14 7.78 -14.00
N GLY A 125 -2.09 7.95 -14.79
CA GLY A 125 -2.14 7.96 -16.25
C GLY A 125 -1.57 9.22 -16.87
N THR A 126 -2.18 9.71 -17.97
CA THR A 126 -1.79 10.94 -18.64
C THR A 126 -2.04 12.19 -17.79
N GLU A 127 -1.55 13.36 -18.25
CA GLU A 127 -1.66 14.61 -17.50
C GLU A 127 -3.11 15.00 -17.19
N ILE A 128 -3.99 14.87 -18.17
CA ILE A 128 -5.41 15.24 -18.01
C ILE A 128 -6.05 14.35 -16.94
N VAL A 129 -5.92 13.04 -17.08
CA VAL A 129 -6.48 12.06 -16.14
C VAL A 129 -5.89 12.22 -14.74
N SER A 130 -4.57 12.40 -14.65
CA SER A 130 -3.89 12.59 -13.37
C SER A 130 -4.37 13.85 -12.65
N ASN A 131 -4.50 14.98 -13.36
CA ASN A 131 -4.94 16.23 -12.78
C ASN A 131 -6.41 16.17 -12.31
N GLU A 132 -7.29 15.58 -13.10
CA GLU A 132 -8.70 15.38 -12.74
C GLU A 132 -8.85 14.46 -11.52
N ARG A 133 -8.24 13.29 -11.59
CA ARG A 133 -8.30 12.28 -10.50
C ARG A 133 -7.74 12.79 -9.18
N ARG A 134 -6.68 13.59 -9.23
CA ARG A 134 -5.96 14.07 -8.05
C ARG A 134 -6.45 15.45 -7.56
N GLY A 135 -7.40 16.07 -8.28
CA GLY A 135 -8.07 17.29 -7.87
C GLY A 135 -7.18 18.54 -7.83
N LYS A 136 -6.10 18.57 -8.62
CA LYS A 136 -5.16 19.70 -8.69
C LYS A 136 -4.50 19.76 -10.07
N LEU A 137 -4.23 20.98 -10.57
CA LEU A 137 -3.44 21.15 -11.79
C LEU A 137 -1.96 20.81 -11.56
N GLN A 138 -1.27 20.41 -12.61
CA GLN A 138 0.16 20.08 -12.63
C GLN A 138 0.58 18.91 -11.72
N VAL A 139 -0.38 18.12 -11.23
CA VAL A 139 -0.10 16.99 -10.35
C VAL A 139 0.85 15.99 -11.00
N LEU A 140 0.67 15.70 -12.30
CA LEU A 140 1.55 14.75 -12.97
C LEU A 140 2.99 15.25 -13.00
N ASN A 141 3.23 16.53 -13.25
CA ASN A 141 4.57 17.10 -13.30
C ASN A 141 5.26 16.98 -11.92
N ASP A 142 4.58 17.39 -10.85
CA ASP A 142 5.09 17.30 -9.48
C ASP A 142 5.39 15.83 -9.11
N THR A 143 4.49 14.90 -9.47
CA THR A 143 4.66 13.46 -9.24
C THR A 143 5.84 12.87 -10.01
N MET A 144 5.99 13.25 -11.29
CA MET A 144 7.09 12.78 -12.14
C MET A 144 8.44 13.36 -11.71
N GLU A 145 8.47 14.60 -11.18
CA GLU A 145 9.68 15.13 -10.58
C GLU A 145 10.14 14.29 -9.39
N GLY A 146 9.23 13.95 -8.47
CA GLY A 146 9.55 13.05 -7.36
C GLY A 146 10.00 11.66 -7.82
N LEU A 147 9.39 11.11 -8.87
CA LEU A 147 9.82 9.85 -9.49
C LEU A 147 11.25 9.94 -10.03
N HIS A 148 11.57 10.99 -10.80
CA HIS A 148 12.91 11.21 -11.34
C HIS A 148 13.94 11.37 -10.22
N ASN A 149 13.63 12.14 -9.17
CA ASN A 149 14.53 12.28 -8.02
C ASN A 149 14.86 10.93 -7.36
N CYS A 150 13.88 10.02 -7.28
CA CYS A 150 14.12 8.66 -6.78
C CYS A 150 15.05 7.84 -7.71
N LEU A 151 14.78 7.88 -9.01
CA LEU A 151 15.54 7.14 -10.01
C LEU A 151 16.98 7.66 -10.11
N ASP A 152 17.19 8.97 -10.13
CA ASP A 152 18.49 9.64 -10.17
C ASP A 152 19.33 9.32 -8.92
N ALA A 153 18.70 9.18 -7.76
CA ALA A 153 19.35 8.71 -6.54
C ALA A 153 19.66 7.21 -6.58
N GLY A 154 19.19 6.48 -7.57
CA GLY A 154 19.39 5.03 -7.70
C GLY A 154 18.57 4.22 -6.69
N LEU A 155 17.40 4.71 -6.30
CA LEU A 155 16.47 3.97 -5.44
C LEU A 155 15.76 2.87 -6.23
N LEU A 156 15.48 1.75 -5.57
CA LEU A 156 14.47 0.81 -6.05
C LEU A 156 13.11 1.52 -6.00
N THR A 157 12.58 1.89 -7.16
CA THR A 157 11.37 2.71 -7.25
C THR A 157 10.28 1.97 -8.01
N GLY A 158 9.07 2.00 -7.48
CA GLY A 158 7.88 1.48 -8.13
C GLY A 158 6.85 2.57 -8.44
N VAL A 159 5.90 2.22 -9.29
CA VAL A 159 4.71 3.03 -9.57
C VAL A 159 3.46 2.27 -9.15
N CYS A 160 2.55 2.92 -8.46
CA CYS A 160 1.23 2.34 -8.18
C CYS A 160 0.11 3.18 -8.80
N THR A 161 -0.96 2.51 -9.16
CA THR A 161 -2.12 3.13 -9.78
C THR A 161 -3.40 2.51 -9.24
N SER A 162 -4.37 3.36 -8.96
CA SER A 162 -5.75 2.94 -8.71
C SER A 162 -6.50 2.88 -10.04
N VAL A 163 -6.50 1.70 -10.68
CA VAL A 163 -7.12 1.51 -12.00
C VAL A 163 -8.64 1.62 -11.89
N CYS A 164 -9.22 2.54 -12.65
CA CYS A 164 -10.63 2.88 -12.62
C CYS A 164 -11.13 3.24 -14.04
N GLN A 165 -12.42 3.57 -14.19
CA GLN A 165 -13.02 3.88 -15.48
C GLN A 165 -12.30 4.97 -16.26
N THR A 166 -11.87 6.03 -15.59
CA THR A 166 -11.29 7.22 -16.25
C THR A 166 -9.84 7.05 -16.69
N ASN A 167 -9.12 6.04 -16.18
CA ASN A 167 -7.71 5.81 -16.52
C ASN A 167 -7.44 4.41 -17.11
N TYR A 168 -8.47 3.60 -17.30
CA TYR A 168 -8.32 2.23 -17.78
C TYR A 168 -7.59 2.18 -19.14
N GLU A 169 -8.04 2.97 -20.10
CA GLU A 169 -7.45 2.98 -21.45
C GLU A 169 -6.01 3.53 -21.48
N ASP A 170 -5.71 4.49 -20.59
CA ASP A 170 -4.39 5.10 -20.48
C ASP A 170 -3.34 4.13 -19.89
N LEU A 171 -3.77 3.20 -19.06
CA LEU A 171 -2.86 2.40 -18.23
C LEU A 171 -2.78 0.94 -18.67
N VAL A 172 -3.89 0.36 -19.16
CA VAL A 172 -3.97 -1.06 -19.49
C VAL A 172 -3.55 -1.25 -20.97
N ASN A 173 -2.36 -0.81 -21.30
CA ASN A 173 -1.77 -0.94 -22.62
C ASN A 173 -0.23 -1.03 -22.55
N ASP A 174 0.35 -1.57 -23.63
CA ASP A 174 1.79 -1.82 -23.73
C ASP A 174 2.62 -0.54 -23.72
N ALA A 175 2.13 0.54 -24.33
CA ALA A 175 2.87 1.80 -24.43
C ALA A 175 3.10 2.44 -23.06
N TRP A 176 2.13 2.34 -22.16
CA TRP A 176 2.30 2.80 -20.78
C TRP A 176 3.40 2.01 -20.05
N ILE A 177 3.38 0.70 -20.16
CA ILE A 177 4.38 -0.15 -19.52
C ILE A 177 5.78 0.09 -20.09
N ASP A 178 5.89 0.23 -21.42
CA ASP A 178 7.17 0.51 -22.08
C ASP A 178 7.74 1.85 -21.60
N ARG A 179 6.91 2.87 -21.44
CA ARG A 179 7.32 4.15 -20.86
C ARG A 179 7.84 4.01 -19.43
N LEU A 180 7.19 3.20 -18.58
CA LEU A 180 7.69 2.96 -17.22
C LEU A 180 9.06 2.26 -17.23
N ILE A 181 9.25 1.29 -18.13
CA ILE A 181 10.51 0.58 -18.31
C ILE A 181 11.62 1.54 -18.78
N GLU A 182 11.34 2.37 -19.79
CA GLU A 182 12.26 3.39 -20.31
C GLU A 182 12.69 4.40 -19.24
N LEU A 183 11.79 4.76 -18.32
CA LEU A 183 12.11 5.61 -17.17
C LEU A 183 12.98 4.90 -16.12
N GLY A 184 13.10 3.57 -16.16
CA GLY A 184 13.83 2.80 -15.17
C GLY A 184 13.00 2.35 -13.97
N VAL A 185 11.67 2.41 -14.05
CA VAL A 185 10.78 1.88 -13.02
C VAL A 185 10.90 0.36 -12.97
N MET A 186 11.14 -0.20 -11.79
CA MET A 186 11.42 -1.63 -11.65
C MET A 186 10.19 -2.49 -11.36
N TYR A 187 9.14 -1.91 -10.78
CA TYR A 187 7.90 -2.61 -10.52
C TYR A 187 6.69 -1.68 -10.57
N GLY A 188 5.55 -2.23 -10.96
CA GLY A 188 4.28 -1.53 -11.01
C GLY A 188 3.21 -2.27 -10.20
N TRP A 189 2.35 -1.53 -9.52
CA TRP A 189 1.24 -2.10 -8.78
C TRP A 189 -0.09 -1.51 -9.25
N PHE A 190 -0.93 -2.35 -9.87
CA PHE A 190 -2.28 -2.01 -10.29
C PHE A 190 -3.27 -2.43 -9.21
N HIS A 191 -3.77 -1.47 -8.47
CA HIS A 191 -4.90 -1.66 -7.59
C HIS A 191 -6.20 -1.42 -8.36
N ILE A 192 -7.13 -2.35 -8.30
CA ILE A 192 -8.48 -2.11 -8.80
C ILE A 192 -9.17 -1.14 -7.84
N TYR A 193 -9.65 -0.02 -8.37
CA TYR A 193 -10.40 0.96 -7.59
C TYR A 193 -11.61 0.30 -6.92
N ARG A 194 -11.81 0.60 -5.64
CA ARG A 194 -12.99 0.21 -4.86
C ARG A 194 -13.67 1.46 -4.33
N PRO A 195 -14.99 1.63 -4.53
CA PRO A 195 -15.75 2.81 -4.07
C PRO A 195 -16.00 2.73 -2.56
N VAL A 196 -14.97 3.03 -1.78
CA VAL A 196 -15.01 3.07 -0.30
C VAL A 196 -14.44 4.39 0.20
N GLY A 197 -14.66 4.69 1.48
CA GLY A 197 -14.23 5.94 2.09
C GLY A 197 -15.29 7.04 2.02
N PRO A 198 -15.00 8.24 2.54
CA PRO A 198 -15.96 9.32 2.68
C PRO A 198 -16.45 9.87 1.33
N ASP A 199 -15.57 9.89 0.32
CA ASP A 199 -15.86 10.44 -1.02
C ASP A 199 -15.93 9.31 -2.07
N ALA A 200 -16.56 8.18 -1.72
CA ALA A 200 -16.69 7.05 -2.64
C ALA A 200 -17.39 7.45 -3.95
N CYS A 201 -16.81 7.08 -5.08
CA CYS A 201 -17.32 7.37 -6.43
C CYS A 201 -17.64 6.06 -7.18
N PRO A 202 -18.85 5.49 -7.04
CA PRO A 202 -19.20 4.21 -7.69
C PRO A 202 -19.01 4.21 -9.21
N GLU A 203 -19.17 5.36 -9.86
CA GLU A 203 -18.98 5.55 -11.30
C GLU A 203 -17.54 5.31 -11.79
N LEU A 204 -16.57 5.37 -10.88
CA LEU A 204 -15.17 5.07 -11.19
C LEU A 204 -14.87 3.56 -11.15
N ALA A 205 -15.79 2.74 -10.65
CA ALA A 205 -15.56 1.30 -10.53
C ALA A 205 -15.51 0.64 -11.92
N LEU A 206 -14.53 -0.25 -12.11
CA LEU A 206 -14.40 -1.04 -13.33
C LEU A 206 -15.54 -2.06 -13.46
N THR A 207 -15.98 -2.32 -14.69
CA THR A 207 -16.86 -3.45 -14.96
C THR A 207 -16.16 -4.79 -14.69
N PRO A 208 -16.88 -5.89 -14.49
CA PRO A 208 -16.28 -7.22 -14.33
C PRO A 208 -15.37 -7.62 -15.49
N GLU A 209 -15.74 -7.25 -16.73
CA GLU A 209 -14.93 -7.50 -17.92
C GLU A 209 -13.60 -6.73 -17.87
N GLN A 210 -13.64 -5.44 -17.52
CA GLN A 210 -12.44 -4.64 -17.38
C GLN A 210 -11.52 -5.18 -16.27
N GLN A 211 -12.09 -5.60 -15.12
CA GLN A 211 -11.30 -6.23 -14.04
C GLN A 211 -10.59 -7.49 -14.53
N TYR A 212 -11.28 -8.35 -15.27
CA TYR A 212 -10.69 -9.53 -15.90
C TYR A 212 -9.56 -9.15 -16.86
N ASN A 213 -9.78 -8.14 -17.71
CA ASN A 213 -8.79 -7.68 -18.68
C ASN A 213 -7.54 -7.08 -18.01
N VAL A 214 -7.69 -6.33 -16.89
CA VAL A 214 -6.54 -5.86 -16.09
C VAL A 214 -5.72 -7.05 -15.61
N ARG A 215 -6.38 -8.07 -15.05
CA ARG A 215 -5.68 -9.28 -14.58
C ARG A 215 -4.94 -9.99 -15.71
N LYS A 216 -5.60 -10.20 -16.85
CA LYS A 216 -4.99 -10.81 -18.02
C LYS A 216 -3.79 -10.03 -18.50
N PHE A 217 -3.91 -8.72 -18.63
CA PHE A 217 -2.84 -7.81 -19.03
C PHE A 217 -1.63 -7.89 -18.09
N VAL A 218 -1.85 -7.85 -16.79
CA VAL A 218 -0.77 -7.95 -15.78
C VAL A 218 -0.02 -9.29 -15.90
N VAL A 219 -0.74 -10.40 -16.06
CA VAL A 219 -0.13 -11.74 -16.24
C VAL A 219 0.69 -11.81 -17.52
N GLU A 220 0.14 -11.31 -18.63
CA GLU A 220 0.85 -11.29 -19.91
C GLU A 220 2.08 -10.37 -19.88
N THR A 221 1.97 -9.22 -19.26
CA THR A 221 3.09 -8.27 -19.09
C THR A 221 4.25 -8.91 -18.33
N ARG A 222 3.97 -9.60 -17.21
CA ARG A 222 5.00 -10.33 -16.43
C ARG A 222 5.78 -11.34 -17.27
N ALA A 223 5.12 -11.96 -18.25
CA ALA A 223 5.75 -12.98 -19.10
C ALA A 223 6.60 -12.38 -20.23
N LYS A 224 6.35 -11.13 -20.62
CA LYS A 224 6.90 -10.53 -21.85
C LYS A 224 7.85 -9.36 -21.61
N LYS A 225 7.71 -8.64 -20.50
CA LYS A 225 8.41 -7.37 -20.25
C LYS A 225 9.27 -7.40 -18.98
N PRO A 226 10.42 -6.70 -18.96
CA PRO A 226 11.36 -6.70 -17.83
C PRO A 226 10.90 -5.75 -16.69
N ILE A 227 9.67 -5.90 -16.24
CA ILE A 227 9.08 -5.16 -15.12
C ILE A 227 8.24 -6.10 -14.26
N VAL A 228 8.31 -5.95 -12.94
CA VAL A 228 7.48 -6.74 -12.03
C VAL A 228 6.13 -6.06 -11.86
N MET A 229 5.09 -6.58 -12.51
CA MET A 229 3.73 -6.08 -12.35
C MET A 229 3.00 -6.85 -11.26
N ILE A 230 2.32 -6.14 -10.37
CA ILE A 230 1.56 -6.67 -9.25
C ILE A 230 0.11 -6.18 -9.38
N ASP A 231 -0.85 -7.06 -9.09
CA ASP A 231 -2.27 -6.71 -9.01
C ASP A 231 -2.88 -7.24 -7.69
N ALA A 232 -3.87 -8.13 -7.77
CA ALA A 232 -4.44 -8.79 -6.62
C ALA A 232 -3.58 -9.99 -6.17
N TYR A 233 -3.84 -10.47 -4.97
CA TYR A 233 -3.23 -11.68 -4.43
C TYR A 233 -3.90 -12.92 -5.00
N HIS A 234 -3.12 -13.93 -5.37
CA HIS A 234 -3.59 -15.21 -5.89
C HIS A 234 -2.83 -16.37 -5.25
N ASP A 235 -3.49 -17.51 -5.11
CA ASP A 235 -2.85 -18.74 -4.69
C ASP A 235 -2.06 -19.41 -5.84
N GLY A 236 -1.44 -20.56 -5.56
CA GLY A 236 -0.68 -21.32 -6.55
C GLY A 236 -1.51 -21.83 -7.71
N ASP A 237 -2.81 -22.00 -7.52
CA ASP A 237 -3.76 -22.48 -8.52
C ASP A 237 -4.41 -21.32 -9.33
N GLY A 238 -4.05 -20.07 -8.99
CA GLY A 238 -4.53 -18.87 -9.68
C GLY A 238 -5.87 -18.34 -9.16
N ASN A 239 -6.38 -18.86 -8.04
CA ASN A 239 -7.57 -18.31 -7.41
C ASN A 239 -7.26 -17.02 -6.65
N ALA A 240 -8.15 -16.05 -6.77
CA ALA A 240 -8.00 -14.80 -6.03
C ALA A 240 -8.10 -15.03 -4.51
N LEU A 241 -7.20 -14.40 -3.76
CA LEU A 241 -7.16 -14.46 -2.30
C LEU A 241 -7.43 -13.08 -1.69
N CYS A 242 -8.22 -13.04 -0.64
CA CYS A 242 -8.27 -11.89 0.24
C CYS A 242 -7.15 -12.00 1.29
N PRO A 243 -6.14 -11.12 1.28
CA PRO A 243 -5.02 -11.20 2.22
C PRO A 243 -5.45 -11.04 3.68
N ALA A 244 -6.49 -10.23 3.93
CA ALA A 244 -7.05 -10.06 5.25
C ALA A 244 -7.78 -11.32 5.74
N ALA A 245 -8.55 -12.00 4.85
CA ALA A 245 -9.20 -13.27 5.17
C ALA A 245 -8.21 -14.38 5.52
N THR A 246 -7.06 -14.40 4.85
CA THR A 246 -5.99 -15.37 5.11
C THR A 246 -5.09 -14.98 6.30
N GLY A 247 -5.31 -13.82 6.93
CA GLY A 247 -4.44 -13.27 7.97
C GLY A 247 -3.05 -12.87 7.46
N PHE A 248 -2.87 -12.68 6.15
CA PHE A 248 -1.58 -12.35 5.56
C PHE A 248 -1.21 -10.88 5.78
N THR A 249 -2.18 -9.98 5.81
CA THR A 249 -1.98 -8.57 6.08
C THR A 249 -3.13 -7.97 6.86
N HIS A 250 -2.82 -6.94 7.63
CA HIS A 250 -3.78 -6.07 8.30
C HIS A 250 -3.34 -4.61 8.14
N HIS A 251 -4.21 -3.69 8.52
CA HIS A 251 -3.98 -2.26 8.46
C HIS A 251 -4.06 -1.64 9.85
N ILE A 252 -3.24 -0.64 10.09
CA ILE A 252 -3.32 0.25 11.26
C ILE A 252 -3.62 1.65 10.75
N SER A 253 -4.75 2.22 11.19
CA SER A 253 -5.19 3.56 10.79
C SER A 253 -4.37 4.67 11.46
N PRO A 254 -4.43 5.94 11.00
CA PRO A 254 -3.76 7.06 11.66
C PRO A 254 -4.27 7.34 13.07
N TRP A 255 -5.47 6.87 13.38
CA TRP A 255 -6.09 6.98 14.71
C TRP A 255 -5.70 5.82 15.63
N GLY A 256 -4.97 4.84 15.09
CA GLY A 256 -4.52 3.67 15.83
C GLY A 256 -5.44 2.46 15.74
N ASP A 257 -6.51 2.52 14.96
CA ASP A 257 -7.43 1.39 14.79
C ASP A 257 -6.76 0.23 14.05
N ILE A 258 -6.98 -0.99 14.53
CA ILE A 258 -6.48 -2.22 13.91
C ILE A 258 -7.58 -2.79 13.01
N GLU A 259 -7.42 -2.63 11.71
CA GLU A 259 -8.40 -2.93 10.68
C GLU A 259 -8.03 -4.18 9.85
N PRO A 260 -9.01 -4.88 9.25
CA PRO A 260 -8.74 -6.00 8.36
C PRO A 260 -7.85 -5.62 7.15
N CYS A 261 -8.12 -4.49 6.52
CA CYS A 261 -7.32 -3.94 5.41
C CYS A 261 -7.63 -2.45 5.23
N PRO A 262 -6.83 -1.70 4.43
CA PRO A 262 -7.02 -0.26 4.25
C PRO A 262 -8.39 0.16 3.72
N ILE A 263 -9.08 -0.72 2.99
CA ILE A 263 -10.41 -0.44 2.41
C ILE A 263 -11.57 -0.95 3.27
N ILE A 264 -11.32 -1.69 4.34
CA ILE A 264 -12.32 -2.12 5.32
C ILE A 264 -11.99 -1.44 6.64
N GLN A 265 -12.49 -0.22 6.78
CA GLN A 265 -12.21 0.70 7.88
C GLN A 265 -13.14 0.45 9.07
N LEU A 266 -13.10 -0.77 9.57
CA LEU A 266 -13.87 -1.21 10.74
C LEU A 266 -12.91 -1.82 11.75
N SER A 267 -13.00 -1.40 13.00
CA SER A 267 -12.20 -1.92 14.09
C SER A 267 -12.98 -1.98 15.40
N LYS A 268 -12.51 -2.85 16.29
CA LYS A 268 -12.87 -2.86 17.71
C LYS A 268 -11.63 -2.73 18.61
N GLU A 269 -10.45 -2.82 18.03
CA GLU A 269 -9.16 -2.81 18.72
C GLU A 269 -8.31 -1.63 18.27
N SER A 270 -7.44 -1.17 19.18
CA SER A 270 -6.52 -0.07 18.92
C SER A 270 -5.09 -0.40 19.36
N ILE A 271 -4.10 0.20 18.68
CA ILE A 271 -2.68 0.15 19.13
C ILE A 271 -2.46 0.89 20.46
N TYR A 272 -3.45 1.64 20.91
CA TYR A 272 -3.42 2.35 22.19
C TYR A 272 -4.05 1.55 23.32
N ASP A 273 -4.60 0.36 23.03
CA ASP A 273 -5.01 -0.60 24.06
C ASP A 273 -3.77 -1.14 24.79
N GLU A 274 -3.96 -1.59 26.03
CA GLU A 274 -2.84 -2.13 26.83
C GLU A 274 -2.36 -3.51 26.34
N ARG A 275 -3.13 -4.16 25.46
CA ARG A 275 -2.81 -5.50 24.94
C ARG A 275 -1.72 -5.47 23.89
N PRO A 276 -0.72 -6.38 23.94
CA PRO A 276 0.27 -6.54 22.87
C PRO A 276 -0.40 -6.89 21.53
N LEU A 277 0.16 -6.41 20.42
CA LEU A 277 -0.37 -6.70 19.07
C LEU A 277 -0.54 -8.18 18.79
N LYS A 278 0.35 -9.04 19.32
CA LYS A 278 0.23 -10.49 19.20
C LYS A 278 -1.08 -11.02 19.76
N GLU A 279 -1.48 -10.54 20.94
CA GLU A 279 -2.74 -10.94 21.59
C GLU A 279 -3.93 -10.41 20.77
N VAL A 280 -3.87 -9.15 20.33
CA VAL A 280 -4.93 -8.56 19.52
C VAL A 280 -5.18 -9.38 18.25
N PHE A 281 -4.15 -9.69 17.46
CA PHE A 281 -4.32 -10.44 16.20
C PHE A 281 -4.79 -11.89 16.41
N ASN A 282 -4.49 -12.48 17.55
CA ASN A 282 -4.87 -13.86 17.84
C ASN A 282 -6.21 -14.02 18.57
N GLU A 283 -6.58 -13.06 19.42
CA GLU A 283 -7.69 -13.18 20.36
C GLU A 283 -8.88 -12.26 20.03
N SER A 284 -8.72 -11.30 19.07
CA SER A 284 -9.83 -10.46 18.64
C SER A 284 -10.95 -11.29 18.04
N GLU A 285 -12.13 -11.23 18.67
CA GLU A 285 -13.35 -11.82 18.14
C GLU A 285 -13.71 -11.19 16.79
N PHE A 286 -13.58 -9.86 16.67
CA PHE A 286 -13.88 -9.14 15.44
C PHE A 286 -13.00 -9.61 14.27
N LEU A 287 -11.68 -9.69 14.45
CA LEU A 287 -10.78 -10.16 13.39
C LEU A 287 -10.98 -11.64 13.08
N SER A 288 -11.31 -12.47 14.09
CA SER A 288 -11.64 -13.88 13.91
C SER A 288 -12.92 -14.06 13.07
N ASP A 289 -13.98 -13.33 13.39
CA ASP A 289 -15.25 -13.39 12.68
C ASP A 289 -15.12 -12.82 11.26
N PHE A 290 -14.37 -11.72 11.11
CA PHE A 290 -14.05 -11.21 9.79
C PHE A 290 -13.36 -12.27 8.91
N ARG A 291 -12.34 -12.98 9.43
CA ARG A 291 -11.66 -14.03 8.67
C ARG A 291 -12.62 -15.15 8.23
N LYS A 292 -13.53 -15.58 9.10
CA LYS A 292 -14.55 -16.59 8.79
C LYS A 292 -15.48 -16.12 7.67
N ILE A 293 -16.10 -14.94 7.85
CA ILE A 293 -17.04 -14.35 6.88
C ILE A 293 -16.35 -14.14 5.53
N ALA A 294 -15.14 -13.58 5.54
CA ALA A 294 -14.41 -13.32 4.31
C ALA A 294 -13.99 -14.61 3.60
N ALA A 295 -13.61 -15.67 4.31
CA ALA A 295 -13.28 -16.95 3.72
C ALA A 295 -14.48 -17.63 3.04
N GLU A 296 -15.70 -17.42 3.56
CA GLU A 296 -16.95 -17.96 3.01
C GLU A 296 -17.48 -17.12 1.84
N SER A 297 -17.31 -15.80 1.88
CA SER A 297 -18.00 -14.86 0.99
C SER A 297 -17.11 -14.29 -0.12
N THR A 298 -15.79 -14.32 0.01
CA THR A 298 -14.89 -13.72 -0.98
C THR A 298 -13.99 -14.77 -1.65
N ARG A 299 -13.95 -14.68 -2.98
CA ARG A 299 -12.93 -15.36 -3.79
C ARG A 299 -11.83 -14.39 -4.23
N GLY A 300 -11.63 -13.31 -3.49
CA GLY A 300 -10.62 -12.30 -3.74
C GLY A 300 -11.09 -10.86 -3.48
N CYS A 301 -10.15 -9.94 -3.57
CA CYS A 301 -10.43 -8.50 -3.50
C CYS A 301 -11.02 -7.98 -4.79
#